data_e6a4bf4ab6cbb63b809131f3fefe43dd
#
_entry.id   e6a4bf4ab6cbb63b809131f3fefe43dd
#
_cell.length_a   1.000
_cell.length_b   1.000
_cell.length_c   1.000
_cell.angle_alpha   90.00
_cell.angle_beta   90.00
_cell.angle_gamma   90.00
#
_symmetry.space_group_name_H-M   'P 1'
#
loop_
_entity.id
_entity.type
_entity.pdbx_description
1 polymer ?
#
loop_
_entity_poly.entity_id
_entity_poly.type
_entity_poly.pdbx_seq_one_letter_code
_entity_poly.pdbx_strand_id
1 'polypeptide(L)'
;MKRNILKKSVIVSLSFMLLAISAGFSQDQKASANSNTQVNMKQTLKVLYEDKYYFDENLFKSQFPDTQIQEVKWDGKSDLKDFIAKQSPDVVMLNTLEYKQLSKENQLAELGQLIKRDNYNTATLYPGLLDALKVNGKLYGLSPRFNTESLFYNVDLFKKYNVPLPKDGMTWEEILKLSAKFPTTGNKDTRIWGLHYPLDNYTYLINDIATSEGLTRYNPDTLKVTMNTAAWKKVFSMAITAIKSNTIEGSNKSGYDVDPFLMGRAAMTVSTTSMNTLKGVTANKSSIAKYKPFTAKIAAGPADPKNRNMTRNIHLDSIFAIPASSSNKDLAWDFVKFYNGADFAKFKSEVPSDYSLSRTDYSNEYKGFSMEAFYKLKPNLETPPYINPIGIPFNNAQYSVILQSEVKQVVSNKKTLDKALASIQTQVQKSLDDAVKKQKAKK
;
A
#
# COMPACT_ATOMS: atom_id res chain seq x y z
N MET A 1 -17.76 -0.04 55.52
CA MET A 1 -18.81 -0.84 54.87
C MET A 1 -18.40 -1.12 53.43
N LYS A 2 -18.00 -2.37 53.15
CA LYS A 2 -17.56 -2.86 51.81
C LYS A 2 -18.80 -3.22 50.98
N ARG A 3 -18.90 -2.80 49.75
CA ARG A 3 -19.80 -3.41 48.77
C ARG A 3 -19.01 -3.76 47.50
N ASN A 4 -18.82 -5.07 47.36
CA ASN A 4 -18.33 -5.70 46.12
C ASN A 4 -19.40 -5.59 45.04
N ILE A 5 -19.02 -5.17 43.83
CA ILE A 5 -19.81 -5.36 42.61
C ILE A 5 -19.10 -6.32 41.71
N LEU A 6 -19.67 -7.50 41.57
CA LEU A 6 -19.26 -8.55 40.62
C LEU A 6 -19.51 -8.07 39.19
N LYS A 7 -18.47 -8.16 38.35
CA LYS A 7 -18.60 -8.09 36.90
C LYS A 7 -19.05 -9.46 36.38
N LYS A 8 -20.24 -9.55 35.82
CA LYS A 8 -20.70 -10.69 35.02
C LYS A 8 -20.23 -10.53 33.57
N SER A 9 -19.37 -11.42 33.14
CA SER A 9 -19.01 -11.60 31.73
C SER A 9 -20.16 -12.36 31.05
N VAL A 10 -20.71 -11.78 29.99
CA VAL A 10 -21.70 -12.45 29.14
C VAL A 10 -20.93 -13.06 27.98
N ILE A 11 -20.82 -14.39 27.99
CA ILE A 11 -20.35 -15.18 26.84
C ILE A 11 -21.59 -15.42 25.96
N VAL A 12 -21.61 -14.85 24.78
CA VAL A 12 -22.62 -15.17 23.76
C VAL A 12 -22.08 -16.32 22.90
N SER A 13 -22.58 -17.50 23.15
CA SER A 13 -22.37 -18.69 22.31
C SER A 13 -23.38 -18.65 21.15
N LEU A 14 -22.92 -18.49 19.95
CA LEU A 14 -23.74 -18.67 18.72
C LEU A 14 -23.83 -20.18 18.42
N SER A 15 -24.99 -20.75 18.69
CA SER A 15 -25.32 -22.10 18.24
C SER A 15 -25.86 -22.04 16.81
N PHE A 16 -25.19 -22.70 15.89
CA PHE A 16 -25.70 -22.95 14.54
C PHE A 16 -26.71 -24.09 14.58
N MET A 17 -27.93 -23.81 14.20
CA MET A 17 -29.02 -24.78 14.02
C MET A 17 -29.00 -25.30 12.58
N LEU A 18 -28.56 -26.55 12.41
CA LEU A 18 -28.69 -27.31 11.17
C LEU A 18 -30.12 -27.88 11.08
N LEU A 19 -30.89 -27.40 10.13
CA LEU A 19 -32.17 -28.08 9.72
C LEU A 19 -31.85 -29.20 8.74
N ALA A 20 -32.00 -30.44 9.17
CA ALA A 20 -32.01 -31.60 8.32
C ALA A 20 -33.42 -31.83 7.76
N ILE A 21 -33.58 -31.74 6.45
CA ILE A 21 -34.81 -32.21 5.76
C ILE A 21 -34.57 -33.66 5.37
N SER A 22 -35.24 -34.58 6.07
CA SER A 22 -35.32 -35.98 5.70
C SER A 22 -36.49 -36.18 4.71
N ALA A 23 -36.17 -36.54 3.47
CA ALA A 23 -37.14 -37.17 2.57
C ALA A 23 -36.71 -38.62 2.34
N GLY A 24 -37.53 -39.55 2.82
CA GLY A 24 -37.30 -40.96 2.68
C GLY A 24 -37.55 -41.49 1.26
N PHE A 25 -36.69 -42.39 0.86
CA PHE A 25 -37.03 -43.44 -0.12
C PHE A 25 -36.36 -44.73 0.32
N SER A 26 -37.21 -45.72 0.60
CA SER A 26 -36.83 -47.10 0.78
C SER A 26 -36.70 -47.75 -0.60
N GLN A 27 -35.63 -48.49 -0.85
CA GLN A 27 -35.66 -49.81 -1.47
C GLN A 27 -34.31 -50.50 -1.46
N ASP A 28 -34.38 -51.77 -1.06
CA ASP A 28 -33.28 -52.72 -0.99
C ASP A 28 -32.54 -52.92 -2.32
N GLN A 29 -31.22 -52.84 -2.29
CA GLN A 29 -30.38 -53.71 -3.10
C GLN A 29 -29.06 -53.99 -2.37
N LYS A 30 -28.83 -55.26 -2.09
CA LYS A 30 -27.52 -55.79 -1.71
C LYS A 30 -26.54 -55.51 -2.85
N ALA A 31 -25.56 -54.66 -2.60
CA ALA A 31 -24.37 -54.53 -3.44
C ALA A 31 -23.13 -54.57 -2.55
N SER A 32 -22.26 -55.44 -2.94
CA SER A 32 -20.95 -55.78 -2.38
C SER A 32 -20.16 -54.57 -1.92
N ALA A 33 -19.74 -54.59 -0.67
CA ALA A 33 -18.84 -53.60 -0.11
C ALA A 33 -17.42 -53.77 -0.72
N ASN A 34 -17.15 -53.02 -1.75
CA ASN A 34 -15.79 -52.62 -2.08
C ASN A 34 -15.53 -51.28 -1.39
N SER A 35 -15.00 -51.33 -0.18
CA SER A 35 -14.48 -50.18 0.52
C SER A 35 -13.19 -49.73 -0.15
N ASN A 36 -13.30 -49.00 -1.29
CA ASN A 36 -12.26 -48.10 -1.72
C ASN A 36 -12.29 -46.90 -0.77
N THR A 37 -11.61 -47.02 0.36
CA THR A 37 -11.19 -45.89 1.14
C THR A 37 -10.19 -45.11 0.26
N GLN A 38 -10.68 -44.19 -0.58
CA GLN A 38 -9.82 -43.14 -1.10
C GLN A 38 -9.26 -42.41 0.12
N VAL A 39 -8.03 -42.73 0.47
CA VAL A 39 -7.23 -41.89 1.36
C VAL A 39 -7.12 -40.56 0.63
N ASN A 40 -7.94 -39.58 1.02
CA ASN A 40 -7.82 -38.20 0.57
C ASN A 40 -6.43 -37.75 0.99
N MET A 41 -5.43 -37.90 0.11
CA MET A 41 -4.09 -37.41 0.36
C MET A 41 -4.19 -35.90 0.43
N LYS A 42 -3.96 -35.33 1.62
CA LYS A 42 -3.87 -33.89 1.78
C LYS A 42 -2.84 -33.33 0.82
N GLN A 43 -3.29 -32.47 -0.07
CA GLN A 43 -2.38 -31.76 -0.98
C GLN A 43 -1.64 -30.68 -0.20
N THR A 44 -0.30 -30.59 -0.38
CA THR A 44 0.50 -29.54 0.24
C THR A 44 0.79 -28.43 -0.74
N LEU A 45 0.49 -27.19 -0.35
CA LEU A 45 0.80 -25.98 -1.09
C LEU A 45 1.87 -25.18 -0.35
N LYS A 46 3.04 -25.02 -0.94
CA LYS A 46 4.12 -24.21 -0.38
C LYS A 46 3.97 -22.75 -0.77
N VAL A 47 3.81 -21.86 0.21
CA VAL A 47 3.61 -20.43 0.00
C VAL A 47 4.81 -19.66 0.57
N LEU A 48 5.56 -18.97 -0.31
CA LEU A 48 6.68 -18.13 0.08
C LEU A 48 6.22 -16.69 0.32
N TYR A 49 6.67 -16.10 1.42
CA TYR A 49 6.39 -14.71 1.80
C TYR A 49 7.55 -14.11 2.62
N GLU A 50 7.68 -12.79 2.60
CA GLU A 50 8.54 -12.04 3.51
C GLU A 50 7.78 -11.68 4.80
N ASP A 51 6.54 -11.23 4.67
CA ASP A 51 5.66 -10.85 5.79
C ASP A 51 4.28 -11.53 5.67
N LYS A 52 3.88 -12.24 6.75
CA LYS A 52 2.65 -13.03 6.83
C LYS A 52 1.36 -12.19 6.93
N TYR A 53 1.41 -10.89 7.19
CA TYR A 53 0.20 -10.06 7.33
C TYR A 53 -0.75 -10.08 6.13
N TYR A 54 -0.39 -10.74 5.06
CA TYR A 54 -1.01 -10.58 3.76
C TYR A 54 -1.96 -11.69 3.35
N PHE A 55 -1.96 -12.84 4.02
CA PHE A 55 -2.96 -13.87 3.79
C PHE A 55 -3.40 -14.56 5.08
N ASP A 56 -4.65 -15.02 5.09
CA ASP A 56 -5.25 -15.75 6.20
C ASP A 56 -5.42 -17.23 5.79
N GLU A 57 -4.55 -18.07 6.28
CA GLU A 57 -4.54 -19.49 5.97
C GLU A 57 -5.85 -20.19 6.36
N ASN A 58 -6.47 -19.78 7.48
CA ASN A 58 -7.72 -20.38 7.94
C ASN A 58 -8.88 -20.10 6.99
N LEU A 59 -8.89 -18.90 6.41
CA LEU A 59 -9.90 -18.54 5.43
C LEU A 59 -9.74 -19.37 4.14
N PHE A 60 -8.53 -19.61 3.68
CA PHE A 60 -8.27 -20.48 2.54
C PHE A 60 -8.68 -21.94 2.86
N LYS A 61 -8.28 -22.48 4.01
CA LYS A 61 -8.63 -23.83 4.45
C LYS A 61 -10.14 -24.05 4.58
N SER A 62 -10.92 -23.01 4.88
CA SER A 62 -12.39 -23.15 4.92
C SER A 62 -13.00 -23.49 3.57
N GLN A 63 -12.38 -23.09 2.47
CA GLN A 63 -12.79 -23.40 1.10
C GLN A 63 -12.07 -24.62 0.52
N PHE A 64 -10.83 -24.89 1.00
CA PHE A 64 -9.97 -25.97 0.53
C PHE A 64 -9.51 -26.84 1.73
N PRO A 65 -10.43 -27.59 2.38
CA PRO A 65 -10.13 -28.30 3.64
C PRO A 65 -9.07 -29.39 3.49
N ASP A 66 -8.93 -29.98 2.30
CA ASP A 66 -7.96 -31.03 2.00
C ASP A 66 -6.57 -30.46 1.62
N THR A 67 -6.39 -29.13 1.64
CA THR A 67 -5.12 -28.49 1.33
C THR A 67 -4.39 -28.07 2.62
N GLN A 68 -3.16 -28.53 2.78
CA GLN A 68 -2.24 -28.08 3.81
C GLN A 68 -1.34 -26.98 3.25
N ILE A 69 -1.34 -25.78 3.84
CA ILE A 69 -0.37 -24.74 3.52
C ILE A 69 0.92 -24.98 4.28
N GLN A 70 2.02 -25.08 3.55
CA GLN A 70 3.37 -25.06 4.10
C GLN A 70 3.95 -23.66 3.89
N GLU A 71 4.13 -22.93 4.97
CA GLU A 71 4.69 -21.60 4.96
C GLU A 71 6.21 -21.63 4.77
N VAL A 72 6.72 -20.80 3.83
CA VAL A 72 8.13 -20.63 3.55
C VAL A 72 8.47 -19.15 3.72
N LYS A 73 9.12 -18.82 4.84
CA LYS A 73 9.49 -17.43 5.12
C LYS A 73 10.83 -17.07 4.49
N TRP A 74 10.85 -16.02 3.68
CA TRP A 74 12.08 -15.43 3.16
C TRP A 74 12.61 -14.36 4.13
N ASP A 75 13.93 -14.21 4.21
CA ASP A 75 14.60 -13.28 5.12
C ASP A 75 14.71 -11.83 4.60
N GLY A 76 14.22 -11.58 3.36
CA GLY A 76 14.31 -10.27 2.70
C GLY A 76 15.74 -9.86 2.32
N LYS A 77 16.76 -10.71 2.50
CA LYS A 77 18.18 -10.38 2.33
C LYS A 77 18.95 -11.29 1.38
N SER A 78 18.63 -12.59 1.41
CA SER A 78 19.21 -13.56 0.49
C SER A 78 18.71 -13.29 -0.93
N ASP A 79 19.44 -13.77 -1.93
CA ASP A 79 18.97 -13.67 -3.32
C ASP A 79 17.64 -14.41 -3.46
N LEU A 80 16.60 -13.70 -3.88
CA LEU A 80 15.24 -14.24 -3.92
C LEU A 80 15.10 -15.37 -4.93
N LYS A 81 15.77 -15.28 -6.07
CA LYS A 81 15.73 -16.29 -7.12
C LYS A 81 16.40 -17.60 -6.67
N ASP A 82 17.58 -17.49 -6.05
CA ASP A 82 18.27 -18.64 -5.47
C ASP A 82 17.45 -19.26 -4.34
N PHE A 83 16.77 -18.42 -3.55
CA PHE A 83 15.91 -18.89 -2.47
C PHE A 83 14.67 -19.64 -3.02
N ILE A 84 14.01 -19.09 -4.06
CA ILE A 84 12.91 -19.77 -4.75
C ILE A 84 13.36 -21.11 -5.33
N ALA A 85 14.50 -21.14 -6.02
CA ALA A 85 15.05 -22.39 -6.59
C ALA A 85 15.31 -23.45 -5.51
N LYS A 86 15.85 -23.06 -4.35
CA LYS A 86 16.15 -23.96 -3.23
C LYS A 86 14.90 -24.47 -2.51
N GLN A 87 13.93 -23.61 -2.27
CA GLN A 87 12.73 -23.94 -1.50
C GLN A 87 11.62 -24.57 -2.34
N SER A 88 11.64 -24.36 -3.66
CA SER A 88 10.63 -24.82 -4.61
C SER A 88 9.20 -24.51 -4.16
N PRO A 89 8.84 -23.24 -3.88
CA PRO A 89 7.48 -22.87 -3.51
C PRO A 89 6.53 -22.99 -4.69
N ASP A 90 5.24 -23.18 -4.38
CA ASP A 90 4.17 -23.24 -5.38
C ASP A 90 3.58 -21.86 -5.64
N VAL A 91 3.52 -21.02 -4.61
CA VAL A 91 3.10 -19.62 -4.68
C VAL A 91 4.16 -18.74 -4.04
N VAL A 92 4.40 -17.59 -4.65
CA VAL A 92 5.26 -16.52 -4.11
C VAL A 92 4.45 -15.25 -3.94
N MET A 93 4.62 -14.59 -2.80
CA MET A 93 4.06 -13.27 -2.54
C MET A 93 5.16 -12.24 -2.69
N LEU A 94 4.95 -11.28 -3.58
CA LEU A 94 5.97 -10.37 -4.08
C LEU A 94 5.53 -8.91 -3.93
N ASN A 95 6.49 -8.02 -3.74
CA ASN A 95 6.29 -6.60 -4.00
C ASN A 95 6.42 -6.28 -5.50
N THR A 96 6.13 -5.05 -5.88
CA THR A 96 6.14 -4.63 -7.29
C THR A 96 7.50 -4.81 -7.98
N LEU A 97 8.61 -4.57 -7.28
CA LEU A 97 9.95 -4.68 -7.87
C LEU A 97 10.33 -6.14 -8.11
N GLU A 98 10.17 -6.98 -7.11
CA GLU A 98 10.42 -8.43 -7.18
C GLU A 98 9.59 -9.09 -8.27
N TYR A 99 8.29 -8.75 -8.30
CA TYR A 99 7.38 -9.21 -9.34
C TYR A 99 7.87 -8.85 -10.75
N LYS A 100 8.23 -7.60 -10.99
CA LYS A 100 8.70 -7.16 -12.30
C LYS A 100 10.02 -7.80 -12.70
N GLN A 101 10.95 -7.94 -11.76
CA GLN A 101 12.21 -8.60 -12.04
C GLN A 101 12.00 -10.07 -12.40
N LEU A 102 11.33 -10.85 -11.55
CA LEU A 102 11.10 -12.26 -11.79
C LEU A 102 10.28 -12.52 -13.06
N SER A 103 9.30 -11.63 -13.37
CA SER A 103 8.55 -11.70 -14.63
C SER A 103 9.43 -11.48 -15.87
N LYS A 104 10.31 -10.46 -15.85
CA LYS A 104 11.27 -10.20 -16.94
C LYS A 104 12.25 -11.33 -17.16
N GLU A 105 12.63 -12.02 -16.08
CA GLU A 105 13.55 -13.15 -16.09
C GLU A 105 12.83 -14.50 -16.39
N ASN A 106 11.54 -14.49 -16.74
CA ASN A 106 10.71 -15.66 -16.98
C ASN A 106 10.69 -16.67 -15.81
N GLN A 107 10.83 -16.18 -14.56
CA GLN A 107 10.80 -17.02 -13.36
C GLN A 107 9.37 -17.28 -12.86
N LEU A 108 8.36 -16.62 -13.43
CA LEU A 108 6.95 -16.75 -13.07
C LEU A 108 6.13 -17.34 -14.23
N ALA A 109 5.10 -18.09 -13.89
CA ALA A 109 4.15 -18.63 -14.86
C ALA A 109 3.20 -17.52 -15.36
N GLU A 110 2.88 -17.51 -16.64
CA GLU A 110 1.89 -16.62 -17.21
C GLU A 110 0.47 -17.07 -16.82
N LEU A 111 -0.35 -16.13 -16.35
CA LEU A 111 -1.70 -16.41 -15.84
C LEU A 111 -2.79 -16.34 -16.91
N GLY A 112 -2.51 -15.80 -18.11
CA GLY A 112 -3.54 -15.53 -19.13
C GLY A 112 -4.34 -16.75 -19.55
N GLN A 113 -3.67 -17.91 -19.71
CA GLN A 113 -4.36 -19.16 -20.05
C GLN A 113 -5.21 -19.69 -18.89
N LEU A 114 -4.74 -19.58 -17.65
CA LEU A 114 -5.48 -19.99 -16.46
C LEU A 114 -6.73 -19.11 -16.23
N ILE A 115 -6.59 -17.80 -16.42
CA ILE A 115 -7.70 -16.82 -16.38
C ILE A 115 -8.75 -17.19 -17.43
N LYS A 116 -8.34 -17.48 -18.66
CA LYS A 116 -9.24 -17.86 -19.75
C LYS A 116 -9.91 -19.21 -19.52
N ARG A 117 -9.14 -20.23 -19.09
CA ARG A 117 -9.64 -21.58 -18.81
C ARG A 117 -10.78 -21.56 -17.79
N ASP A 118 -10.60 -20.81 -16.72
CA ASP A 118 -11.53 -20.76 -15.60
C ASP A 118 -12.57 -19.63 -15.70
N ASN A 119 -12.61 -18.90 -16.83
CA ASN A 119 -13.46 -17.72 -17.02
C ASN A 119 -13.39 -16.75 -15.83
N TYR A 120 -12.19 -16.56 -15.27
CA TYR A 120 -11.99 -15.72 -14.08
C TYR A 120 -12.36 -14.26 -14.38
N ASN A 121 -13.34 -13.72 -13.63
CA ASN A 121 -13.86 -12.38 -13.86
C ASN A 121 -12.86 -11.32 -13.42
N THR A 122 -12.20 -10.67 -14.37
CA THR A 122 -11.27 -9.56 -14.16
C THR A 122 -11.91 -8.18 -14.31
N ALA A 123 -13.18 -8.10 -14.78
CA ALA A 123 -13.84 -6.82 -15.06
C ALA A 123 -14.14 -5.99 -13.81
N THR A 124 -14.21 -6.64 -12.65
CA THR A 124 -14.45 -5.99 -11.35
C THR A 124 -13.18 -5.62 -10.61
N LEU A 125 -12.00 -5.83 -11.21
CA LEU A 125 -10.75 -5.37 -10.66
C LEU A 125 -10.54 -3.87 -10.94
N TYR A 126 -9.79 -3.20 -10.08
CA TYR A 126 -9.47 -1.79 -10.19
C TYR A 126 -9.01 -1.43 -11.62
N PRO A 127 -9.64 -0.45 -12.28
CA PRO A 127 -9.35 -0.13 -13.65
C PRO A 127 -7.88 0.21 -13.88
N GLY A 128 -7.25 -0.45 -14.84
CA GLY A 128 -5.83 -0.28 -15.16
C GLY A 128 -4.86 -1.05 -14.26
N LEU A 129 -5.31 -1.69 -13.17
CA LEU A 129 -4.42 -2.49 -12.31
C LEU A 129 -3.81 -3.67 -13.06
N LEU A 130 -4.61 -4.41 -13.82
CA LEU A 130 -4.12 -5.52 -14.64
C LEU A 130 -3.13 -5.05 -15.70
N ASP A 131 -3.38 -3.89 -16.33
CA ASP A 131 -2.47 -3.32 -17.32
C ASP A 131 -1.15 -2.89 -16.67
N ALA A 132 -1.20 -2.33 -15.46
CA ALA A 132 -0.01 -1.95 -14.70
C ALA A 132 0.82 -3.17 -14.25
N LEU A 133 0.17 -4.32 -14.01
CA LEU A 133 0.82 -5.58 -13.66
C LEU A 133 1.38 -6.32 -14.88
N LYS A 134 0.97 -6.00 -16.12
CA LYS A 134 1.53 -6.66 -17.30
C LYS A 134 3.02 -6.34 -17.47
N VAL A 135 3.81 -7.37 -17.76
CA VAL A 135 5.19 -7.27 -18.17
C VAL A 135 5.31 -7.86 -19.57
N ASN A 136 5.77 -7.07 -20.54
CA ASN A 136 5.81 -7.44 -21.97
C ASN A 136 4.44 -7.95 -22.49
N GLY A 137 3.35 -7.30 -22.08
CA GLY A 137 1.99 -7.64 -22.48
C GLY A 137 1.37 -8.87 -21.78
N LYS A 138 2.10 -9.55 -20.89
CA LYS A 138 1.68 -10.77 -20.20
C LYS A 138 1.49 -10.50 -18.69
N LEU A 139 0.54 -11.23 -18.10
CA LEU A 139 0.22 -11.14 -16.67
C LEU A 139 0.78 -12.36 -15.95
N TYR A 140 1.53 -12.14 -14.87
CA TYR A 140 2.21 -13.19 -14.11
C TYR A 140 1.76 -13.27 -12.64
N GLY A 141 0.93 -12.34 -12.18
CA GLY A 141 0.44 -12.30 -10.81
C GLY A 141 -0.78 -11.40 -10.67
N LEU A 142 -1.48 -11.54 -9.54
CA LEU A 142 -2.61 -10.72 -9.13
C LEU A 142 -2.38 -10.21 -7.72
N SER A 143 -2.88 -9.02 -7.43
CA SER A 143 -2.84 -8.43 -6.08
C SER A 143 -4.25 -8.22 -5.56
N PRO A 144 -4.63 -8.77 -4.39
CA PRO A 144 -5.98 -8.61 -3.85
C PRO A 144 -6.26 -7.22 -3.32
N ARG A 145 -5.20 -6.42 -3.14
CA ARG A 145 -5.26 -5.10 -2.49
C ARG A 145 -4.14 -4.20 -2.97
N PHE A 146 -4.31 -2.93 -2.72
CA PHE A 146 -3.31 -1.91 -2.99
C PHE A 146 -3.37 -0.81 -1.94
N ASN A 147 -2.31 -0.03 -1.87
CA ASN A 147 -2.28 1.21 -1.11
C ASN A 147 -2.00 2.37 -2.06
N THR A 148 -2.76 3.46 -1.98
CA THR A 148 -2.57 4.66 -2.79
C THR A 148 -2.84 5.91 -1.98
N GLU A 149 -2.24 7.01 -2.37
CA GLU A 149 -2.49 8.31 -1.76
C GLU A 149 -3.73 8.97 -2.33
N SER A 150 -4.41 9.75 -1.48
CA SER A 150 -5.48 10.66 -1.88
C SER A 150 -5.44 11.94 -1.07
N LEU A 151 -6.01 13.00 -1.63
CA LEU A 151 -6.06 14.32 -1.01
C LEU A 151 -7.37 14.49 -0.23
N PHE A 152 -7.29 14.40 1.09
CA PHE A 152 -8.39 14.75 1.98
C PHE A 152 -8.44 16.24 2.18
N TYR A 153 -9.65 16.84 2.22
CA TYR A 153 -9.80 18.28 2.42
C TYR A 153 -11.03 18.67 3.24
N ASN A 154 -10.87 19.76 3.96
CA ASN A 154 -11.91 20.36 4.81
C ASN A 154 -12.67 21.43 4.03
N VAL A 155 -13.87 21.07 3.55
CA VAL A 155 -14.73 21.95 2.72
C VAL A 155 -15.02 23.29 3.42
N ASP A 156 -15.19 23.27 4.74
CA ASP A 156 -15.59 24.45 5.51
C ASP A 156 -14.45 25.48 5.59
N LEU A 157 -13.19 25.03 5.68
CA LEU A 157 -12.04 25.94 5.63
C LEU A 157 -11.88 26.54 4.24
N PHE A 158 -12.06 25.76 3.17
CA PHE A 158 -12.03 26.28 1.79
C PHE A 158 -13.07 27.37 1.56
N LYS A 159 -14.32 27.15 2.02
CA LYS A 159 -15.39 28.15 1.96
C LYS A 159 -15.05 29.39 2.80
N LYS A 160 -14.61 29.21 4.04
CA LYS A 160 -14.27 30.29 4.97
C LYS A 160 -13.22 31.25 4.41
N TYR A 161 -12.19 30.71 3.74
CA TYR A 161 -11.09 31.51 3.20
C TYR A 161 -11.24 31.85 1.72
N ASN A 162 -12.39 31.54 1.12
CA ASN A 162 -12.66 31.75 -0.31
C ASN A 162 -11.59 31.15 -1.22
N VAL A 163 -11.09 29.96 -0.88
CA VAL A 163 -10.13 29.20 -1.67
C VAL A 163 -10.89 28.19 -2.54
N PRO A 164 -10.56 28.04 -3.84
CA PRO A 164 -11.17 27.03 -4.70
C PRO A 164 -10.95 25.61 -4.15
N LEU A 165 -11.98 24.76 -4.19
CA LEU A 165 -11.88 23.37 -3.76
C LEU A 165 -10.85 22.59 -4.57
N PRO A 166 -10.18 21.60 -4.00
CA PRO A 166 -9.35 20.66 -4.73
C PRO A 166 -10.13 19.93 -5.83
N LYS A 167 -9.42 19.55 -6.88
CA LYS A 167 -9.93 18.75 -7.99
C LYS A 167 -9.19 17.43 -8.09
N ASP A 168 -9.86 16.43 -8.66
CA ASP A 168 -9.19 15.16 -9.01
C ASP A 168 -8.04 15.40 -9.98
N GLY A 169 -6.99 14.62 -9.85
CA GLY A 169 -5.82 14.70 -10.71
C GLY A 169 -4.90 15.89 -10.42
N MET A 170 -4.95 16.52 -9.23
CA MET A 170 -3.95 17.53 -8.85
C MET A 170 -2.58 16.90 -8.65
N THR A 171 -1.54 17.59 -9.12
CA THR A 171 -0.14 17.24 -8.86
C THR A 171 0.32 17.74 -7.49
N TRP A 172 1.44 17.24 -6.97
CA TRP A 172 2.05 17.79 -5.77
C TRP A 172 2.31 19.29 -5.86
N GLU A 173 2.79 19.77 -7.02
CA GLU A 173 3.03 21.21 -7.24
C GLU A 173 1.75 22.04 -7.05
N GLU A 174 0.62 21.56 -7.56
CA GLU A 174 -0.66 22.25 -7.41
C GLU A 174 -1.21 22.16 -6.00
N ILE A 175 -1.04 21.02 -5.32
CA ILE A 175 -1.43 20.84 -3.91
C ILE A 175 -0.64 21.82 -3.02
N LEU A 176 0.68 21.94 -3.22
CA LEU A 176 1.52 22.88 -2.49
C LEU A 176 1.16 24.33 -2.79
N LYS A 177 0.90 24.68 -4.06
CA LYS A 177 0.41 26.03 -4.44
C LYS A 177 -0.97 26.31 -3.84
N LEU A 178 -1.85 25.33 -3.75
CA LEU A 178 -3.17 25.49 -3.15
C LEU A 178 -3.05 25.70 -1.64
N SER A 179 -2.16 24.97 -0.97
CA SER A 179 -1.88 25.14 0.46
C SER A 179 -1.40 26.56 0.81
N ALA A 180 -0.63 27.18 -0.09
CA ALA A 180 -0.11 28.53 0.08
C ALA A 180 -1.18 29.63 0.04
N LYS A 181 -2.41 29.33 -0.35
CA LYS A 181 -3.55 30.29 -0.34
C LYS A 181 -4.18 30.48 1.05
N PHE A 182 -3.83 29.64 2.00
CA PHE A 182 -4.33 29.73 3.36
C PHE A 182 -3.47 30.67 4.22
N PRO A 183 -4.05 31.29 5.28
CA PRO A 183 -3.32 32.18 6.16
C PRO A 183 -2.11 31.50 6.82
N THR A 184 -1.04 32.28 7.00
CA THR A 184 0.17 31.85 7.71
C THR A 184 0.28 32.46 9.11
N THR A 185 -0.75 33.19 9.55
CA THR A 185 -0.84 33.90 10.85
C THR A 185 -1.65 33.11 11.86
N GLY A 186 -1.54 33.49 13.12
CA GLY A 186 -2.20 32.85 14.25
C GLY A 186 -1.22 32.20 15.23
N ASN A 187 -1.66 31.99 16.46
CA ASN A 187 -0.88 31.27 17.47
C ASN A 187 -1.12 29.76 17.35
N LYS A 188 -0.47 28.97 18.19
CA LYS A 188 -0.55 27.49 18.14
C LYS A 188 -1.97 26.93 18.29
N ASP A 189 -2.90 27.69 18.90
CA ASP A 189 -4.27 27.24 19.17
C ASP A 189 -5.28 27.72 18.10
N THR A 190 -4.98 28.81 17.39
CA THR A 190 -5.89 29.48 16.45
C THR A 190 -5.45 29.34 14.99
N ARG A 191 -4.20 28.96 14.76
CA ARG A 191 -3.63 28.85 13.42
C ARG A 191 -4.34 27.80 12.59
N ILE A 192 -4.61 28.15 11.33
CA ILE A 192 -5.06 27.24 10.29
C ILE A 192 -3.88 27.00 9.33
N TRP A 193 -3.73 25.77 8.91
CA TRP A 193 -2.69 25.34 8.00
C TRP A 193 -3.29 25.01 6.63
N GLY A 194 -2.57 25.30 5.57
CA GLY A 194 -3.00 24.91 4.24
C GLY A 194 -2.90 23.40 4.01
N LEU A 195 -1.84 22.79 4.52
CA LEU A 195 -1.60 21.35 4.43
C LEU A 195 -1.06 20.83 5.76
N HIS A 196 -1.61 19.71 6.24
CA HIS A 196 -0.95 18.87 7.23
C HIS A 196 -0.20 17.76 6.51
N TYR A 197 1.10 17.67 6.77
CA TYR A 197 1.96 16.62 6.23
C TYR A 197 3.14 16.41 7.20
N PRO A 198 3.34 15.20 7.75
CA PRO A 198 4.40 14.97 8.75
C PRO A 198 5.79 15.35 8.22
N LEU A 199 6.40 16.41 8.77
CA LEU A 199 7.70 16.95 8.36
C LEU A 199 8.83 16.77 9.41
N ASP A 200 8.58 16.01 10.45
CA ASP A 200 9.64 15.57 11.35
C ASP A 200 10.75 14.84 10.59
N ASN A 201 10.38 14.27 9.43
CA ASN A 201 11.30 13.75 8.43
C ASN A 201 10.97 14.29 7.03
N TYR A 202 11.71 15.30 6.56
CA TYR A 202 11.56 15.88 5.21
C TYR A 202 11.69 14.87 4.07
N THR A 203 12.28 13.70 4.35
CA THR A 203 12.48 12.64 3.37
C THR A 203 11.15 12.14 2.79
N TYR A 204 10.10 12.06 3.60
CA TYR A 204 8.80 11.60 3.13
C TYR A 204 8.23 12.51 2.04
N LEU A 205 8.09 13.81 2.31
CA LEU A 205 7.57 14.76 1.32
C LEU A 205 8.39 14.78 0.03
N ILE A 206 9.73 14.76 0.14
CA ILE A 206 10.62 14.77 -1.01
C ILE A 206 10.47 13.49 -1.82
N ASN A 207 10.39 12.33 -1.17
CA ASN A 207 10.20 11.05 -1.86
C ASN A 207 8.84 10.98 -2.55
N ASP A 208 7.76 11.46 -1.92
CA ASP A 208 6.42 11.39 -2.50
C ASP A 208 6.29 12.32 -3.73
N ILE A 209 6.86 13.53 -3.65
CA ILE A 209 6.97 14.39 -4.83
C ILE A 209 7.81 13.71 -5.92
N ALA A 210 8.97 13.13 -5.57
CA ALA A 210 9.85 12.45 -6.52
C ALA A 210 9.17 11.24 -7.17
N THR A 211 8.38 10.48 -6.37
CA THR A 211 7.56 9.37 -6.87
C THR A 211 6.60 9.85 -7.94
N SER A 212 5.83 10.89 -7.66
CA SER A 212 4.87 11.46 -8.62
C SER A 212 5.54 11.97 -9.89
N GLU A 213 6.75 12.54 -9.80
CA GLU A 213 7.56 12.97 -10.94
C GLU A 213 8.23 11.81 -11.70
N GLY A 214 8.14 10.55 -11.19
CA GLY A 214 8.74 9.37 -11.78
C GLY A 214 10.28 9.33 -11.65
N LEU A 215 10.83 9.92 -10.59
CA LEU A 215 12.26 9.95 -10.34
C LEU A 215 12.71 8.76 -9.50
N THR A 216 13.91 8.26 -9.77
CA THR A 216 14.59 7.25 -8.97
C THR A 216 15.80 7.85 -8.26
N ARG A 217 16.16 7.32 -7.09
CA ARG A 217 17.37 7.74 -6.35
C ARG A 217 18.66 7.32 -7.04
N TYR A 218 18.62 6.23 -7.77
CA TYR A 218 19.75 5.66 -8.51
C TYR A 218 19.26 5.00 -9.79
N ASN A 219 20.15 4.83 -10.75
CA ASN A 219 19.90 4.01 -11.93
C ASN A 219 20.06 2.51 -11.54
N PRO A 220 19.03 1.66 -11.74
CA PRO A 220 19.07 0.26 -11.28
C PRO A 220 20.14 -0.59 -11.98
N ASP A 221 20.47 -0.29 -13.25
CA ASP A 221 21.40 -1.08 -14.03
C ASP A 221 22.87 -0.75 -13.68
N THR A 222 23.15 0.53 -13.40
CA THR A 222 24.52 1.01 -13.13
C THR A 222 24.80 1.26 -11.66
N LEU A 223 23.78 1.22 -10.80
CA LEU A 223 23.83 1.59 -9.37
C LEU A 223 24.43 2.98 -9.13
N LYS A 224 24.26 3.89 -10.08
CA LYS A 224 24.67 5.30 -9.93
C LYS A 224 23.54 6.13 -9.39
N VAL A 225 23.82 6.88 -8.30
CA VAL A 225 22.87 7.81 -7.70
C VAL A 225 22.60 8.97 -8.65
N THR A 226 21.33 9.40 -8.75
CA THR A 226 20.85 10.40 -9.73
C THR A 226 20.33 11.68 -9.06
N MET A 227 20.57 11.89 -7.78
CA MET A 227 19.92 12.92 -6.96
C MET A 227 20.46 14.34 -7.19
N ASN A 228 21.54 14.52 -7.95
CA ASN A 228 22.08 15.84 -8.33
C ASN A 228 21.77 16.17 -9.79
N THR A 229 20.48 16.08 -10.18
CA THR A 229 19.99 16.41 -11.53
C THR A 229 19.01 17.59 -11.47
N ALA A 230 18.73 18.22 -12.61
CA ALA A 230 17.74 19.31 -12.70
C ALA A 230 16.34 18.87 -12.22
N ALA A 231 15.93 17.63 -12.53
CA ALA A 231 14.67 17.08 -12.10
C ALA A 231 14.58 16.94 -10.58
N TRP A 232 15.61 16.39 -9.94
CA TRP A 232 15.70 16.33 -8.49
C TRP A 232 15.79 17.72 -7.84
N LYS A 233 16.54 18.65 -8.45
CA LYS A 233 16.59 20.05 -7.98
C LYS A 233 15.19 20.70 -7.98
N LYS A 234 14.35 20.43 -8.99
CA LYS A 234 12.94 20.86 -9.01
C LYS A 234 12.17 20.32 -7.82
N VAL A 235 12.26 19.01 -7.55
CA VAL A 235 11.59 18.34 -6.42
C VAL A 235 12.00 18.96 -5.08
N PHE A 236 13.30 19.07 -4.84
CA PHE A 236 13.81 19.69 -3.61
C PHE A 236 13.40 21.16 -3.47
N SER A 237 13.40 21.91 -4.57
CA SER A 237 12.95 23.32 -4.58
C SER A 237 11.48 23.43 -4.19
N MET A 238 10.59 22.57 -4.73
CA MET A 238 9.18 22.57 -4.37
C MET A 238 8.98 22.29 -2.88
N ALA A 239 9.60 21.23 -2.36
CA ALA A 239 9.49 20.85 -0.96
C ALA A 239 10.04 21.95 -0.01
N ILE A 240 11.24 22.48 -0.28
CA ILE A 240 11.88 23.50 0.53
C ILE A 240 11.10 24.81 0.51
N THR A 241 10.57 25.23 -0.65
CA THR A 241 9.75 26.43 -0.78
C THR A 241 8.49 26.28 0.08
N ALA A 242 7.81 25.13 0.01
CA ALA A 242 6.61 24.88 0.78
C ALA A 242 6.90 24.82 2.30
N ILE A 243 8.03 24.25 2.71
CA ILE A 243 8.46 24.23 4.12
C ILE A 243 8.75 25.65 4.61
N LYS A 244 9.51 26.44 3.84
CA LYS A 244 9.84 27.83 4.18
C LYS A 244 8.67 28.78 4.19
N SER A 245 7.64 28.53 3.34
CA SER A 245 6.42 29.36 3.31
C SER A 245 5.58 29.22 4.58
N ASN A 246 5.91 28.25 5.42
CA ASN A 246 5.21 28.01 6.69
C ASN A 246 3.69 27.73 6.50
N THR A 247 3.31 27.14 5.36
CA THR A 247 1.92 26.75 5.04
C THR A 247 1.63 25.30 5.37
N ILE A 248 2.69 24.51 5.63
CA ILE A 248 2.60 23.10 5.99
C ILE A 248 2.75 22.93 7.50
N GLU A 249 1.83 22.25 8.12
CA GLU A 249 1.98 21.74 9.47
C GLU A 249 2.71 20.40 9.42
N GLY A 250 3.82 20.30 10.10
CA GLY A 250 4.77 19.20 9.98
C GLY A 250 4.95 18.39 11.25
N SER A 251 4.09 18.51 12.26
CA SER A 251 4.23 17.70 13.47
C SER A 251 3.85 16.24 13.20
N ASN A 252 4.63 15.32 13.75
CA ASN A 252 4.33 13.88 13.72
C ASN A 252 3.33 13.48 14.83
N LYS A 253 2.39 14.35 15.11
CA LYS A 253 1.36 14.07 16.09
C LYS A 253 0.26 13.28 15.41
N SER A 254 0.13 12.03 15.77
CA SER A 254 -0.95 11.16 15.34
C SER A 254 -1.95 10.95 16.49
N GLY A 255 -3.22 11.00 16.18
CA GLY A 255 -4.31 10.84 17.14
C GLY A 255 -5.46 11.79 16.86
N TYR A 256 -6.66 11.41 17.26
CA TYR A 256 -7.87 12.18 16.96
C TYR A 256 -7.91 13.56 17.62
N ASP A 257 -7.14 13.76 18.66
CA ASP A 257 -7.09 14.96 19.50
C ASP A 257 -5.89 15.88 19.20
N VAL A 258 -4.96 15.43 18.37
CA VAL A 258 -3.70 16.14 18.12
C VAL A 258 -3.39 16.33 16.62
N ASP A 259 -3.92 15.48 15.73
CA ASP A 259 -3.74 15.62 14.29
C ASP A 259 -4.45 16.90 13.80
N PRO A 260 -3.71 17.84 13.19
CA PRO A 260 -4.27 19.12 12.76
C PRO A 260 -5.41 19.03 11.76
N PHE A 261 -5.36 18.06 10.83
CA PHE A 261 -6.45 17.86 9.89
C PHE A 261 -7.69 17.30 10.59
N LEU A 262 -7.51 16.25 11.40
CA LEU A 262 -8.61 15.62 12.14
C LEU A 262 -9.26 16.57 13.16
N MET A 263 -8.51 17.55 13.65
CA MET A 263 -9.02 18.61 14.54
C MET A 263 -9.62 19.81 13.78
N GLY A 264 -9.70 19.75 12.45
CA GLY A 264 -10.26 20.83 11.62
C GLY A 264 -9.36 22.06 11.51
N ARG A 265 -8.06 21.94 11.80
CA ARG A 265 -7.08 23.04 11.75
C ARG A 265 -6.14 23.01 10.55
N ALA A 266 -6.23 21.97 9.70
CA ALA A 266 -5.58 21.96 8.39
C ALA A 266 -6.65 21.85 7.31
N ALA A 267 -6.43 22.57 6.19
CA ALA A 267 -7.34 22.56 5.06
C ALA A 267 -7.24 21.28 4.26
N MET A 268 -6.06 20.69 4.19
CA MET A 268 -5.79 19.46 3.44
C MET A 268 -4.83 18.54 4.19
N THR A 269 -4.90 17.25 3.87
CA THR A 269 -3.85 16.27 4.14
C THR A 269 -3.77 15.28 2.98
N VAL A 270 -2.55 14.89 2.59
CA VAL A 270 -2.34 13.75 1.67
C VAL A 270 -2.10 12.53 2.54
N SER A 271 -2.90 11.52 2.33
CA SER A 271 -2.80 10.28 3.10
C SER A 271 -2.96 9.09 2.15
N THR A 272 -2.23 8.05 2.43
CA THR A 272 -2.47 6.75 1.82
C THR A 272 -3.91 6.32 2.09
N THR A 273 -4.42 5.29 1.45
CA THR A 273 -5.74 4.68 1.74
C THR A 273 -5.92 4.35 3.21
N SER A 274 -5.16 5.00 4.07
CA SER A 274 -5.17 4.66 5.45
C SER A 274 -6.57 4.91 5.98
N MET A 275 -7.22 3.80 6.27
CA MET A 275 -8.44 3.77 7.05
C MET A 275 -8.30 4.60 8.33
N ASN A 276 -7.07 4.93 8.75
CA ASN A 276 -6.81 5.78 9.90
C ASN A 276 -7.33 7.20 9.68
N THR A 277 -7.08 7.81 8.51
CA THR A 277 -7.66 9.13 8.21
C THR A 277 -9.18 9.04 8.08
N LEU A 278 -9.72 8.02 7.38
CA LEU A 278 -11.17 7.81 7.29
C LEU A 278 -11.80 7.53 8.65
N LYS A 279 -11.22 6.63 9.45
CA LYS A 279 -11.64 6.39 10.85
C LYS A 279 -11.59 7.69 11.66
N GLY A 280 -10.54 8.49 11.47
CA GLY A 280 -10.35 9.76 12.13
C GLY A 280 -11.44 10.78 11.80
N VAL A 281 -11.78 10.98 10.52
CA VAL A 281 -12.82 11.94 10.11
C VAL A 281 -14.23 11.46 10.44
N THR A 282 -14.46 10.14 10.53
CA THR A 282 -15.76 9.54 10.88
C THR A 282 -15.93 9.25 12.37
N ALA A 283 -14.88 9.40 13.18
CA ALA A 283 -14.94 9.15 14.62
C ALA A 283 -15.84 10.14 15.34
N ASN A 284 -16.56 9.65 16.36
CA ASN A 284 -17.26 10.54 17.29
C ASN A 284 -16.23 11.23 18.21
N LYS A 285 -16.05 12.53 18.01
CA LYS A 285 -15.09 13.37 18.75
C LYS A 285 -15.79 14.38 19.67
N SER A 286 -17.08 14.21 19.94
CA SER A 286 -17.88 15.14 20.77
C SER A 286 -17.30 15.32 22.18
N SER A 287 -16.57 14.34 22.70
CA SER A 287 -15.89 14.40 24.01
C SER A 287 -14.54 15.12 23.99
N ILE A 288 -13.99 15.42 22.80
CA ILE A 288 -12.70 16.10 22.67
C ILE A 288 -12.90 17.61 22.80
N ALA A 289 -12.28 18.21 23.80
CA ALA A 289 -12.31 19.66 24.01
C ALA A 289 -11.79 20.41 22.77
N LYS A 290 -12.43 21.51 22.40
CA LYS A 290 -12.10 22.35 21.24
C LYS A 290 -12.30 21.69 19.86
N TYR A 291 -12.76 20.46 19.77
CA TYR A 291 -13.12 19.86 18.50
C TYR A 291 -14.37 20.54 17.91
N LYS A 292 -14.31 20.86 16.61
CA LYS A 292 -15.47 21.34 15.84
C LYS A 292 -15.67 20.40 14.65
N PRO A 293 -16.85 19.79 14.52
CA PRO A 293 -17.18 19.01 13.32
C PRO A 293 -16.97 19.82 12.04
N PHE A 294 -16.53 19.17 11.00
CA PHE A 294 -16.36 19.79 9.69
C PHE A 294 -16.69 18.80 8.57
N THR A 295 -16.99 19.32 7.40
CA THR A 295 -17.26 18.52 6.20
C THR A 295 -15.95 18.13 5.54
N ALA A 296 -15.56 16.85 5.64
CA ALA A 296 -14.42 16.31 4.91
C ALA A 296 -14.86 15.74 3.57
N LYS A 297 -13.99 15.89 2.53
CA LYS A 297 -14.11 15.22 1.25
C LYS A 297 -12.74 14.71 0.79
N ILE A 298 -12.75 13.89 -0.27
CA ILE A 298 -11.55 13.28 -0.84
C ILE A 298 -11.50 13.64 -2.32
N ALA A 299 -10.33 14.03 -2.82
CA ALA A 299 -10.04 14.17 -4.23
C ALA A 299 -8.94 13.16 -4.62
N ALA A 300 -9.00 12.63 -5.83
CA ALA A 300 -8.00 11.72 -6.35
C ALA A 300 -6.68 12.45 -6.63
N GLY A 301 -5.59 11.94 -6.10
CA GLY A 301 -4.25 12.55 -6.25
C GLY A 301 -3.39 12.34 -5.00
N PRO A 302 -2.09 12.59 -5.11
CA PRO A 302 -1.36 13.27 -6.18
C PRO A 302 -1.29 12.50 -7.50
N ALA A 303 -1.44 13.20 -8.61
CA ALA A 303 -1.34 12.64 -9.95
C ALA A 303 0.07 12.76 -10.53
N ASP A 304 0.38 11.89 -11.50
CA ASP A 304 1.57 12.01 -12.33
C ASP A 304 1.50 13.31 -13.15
N PRO A 305 2.47 14.23 -13.04
CA PRO A 305 2.42 15.49 -13.77
C PRO A 305 2.49 15.35 -15.29
N LYS A 306 2.96 14.21 -15.80
CA LYS A 306 3.00 13.89 -17.23
C LYS A 306 1.70 13.28 -17.74
N ASN A 307 0.93 12.65 -16.85
CA ASN A 307 -0.38 12.06 -17.17
C ASN A 307 -1.33 12.14 -15.97
N ARG A 308 -2.16 13.19 -15.96
CA ARG A 308 -3.07 13.53 -14.85
C ARG A 308 -4.13 12.49 -14.54
N ASN A 309 -4.31 11.51 -15.41
CA ASN A 309 -5.21 10.37 -15.19
C ASN A 309 -4.51 9.18 -14.52
N MET A 310 -3.25 9.33 -14.14
CA MET A 310 -2.44 8.28 -13.51
C MET A 310 -1.85 8.75 -12.18
N THR A 311 -1.55 7.79 -11.30
CA THR A 311 -0.75 8.01 -10.10
C THR A 311 0.40 7.03 -10.05
N ARG A 312 1.56 7.49 -9.55
CA ARG A 312 2.72 6.67 -9.20
C ARG A 312 2.79 6.39 -7.70
N ASN A 313 1.97 7.09 -6.91
CA ASN A 313 1.87 6.91 -5.47
C ASN A 313 0.92 5.75 -5.15
N ILE A 314 1.29 4.58 -5.64
CA ILE A 314 0.56 3.32 -5.44
C ILE A 314 1.54 2.20 -5.12
N HIS A 315 1.19 1.36 -4.16
CA HIS A 315 2.01 0.28 -3.67
C HIS A 315 1.26 -1.05 -3.71
N LEU A 316 1.90 -2.06 -4.26
CA LEU A 316 1.49 -3.45 -4.25
C LEU A 316 2.60 -4.25 -3.54
N ASP A 317 2.29 -4.76 -2.37
CA ASP A 317 3.21 -5.53 -1.51
C ASP A 317 2.72 -6.95 -1.26
N SER A 318 1.67 -7.35 -1.96
CA SER A 318 1.05 -8.68 -1.88
C SER A 318 0.61 -9.17 -3.26
N ILE A 319 1.52 -9.14 -4.24
CA ILE A 319 1.27 -9.73 -5.56
C ILE A 319 1.50 -11.24 -5.44
N PHE A 320 0.43 -12.02 -5.57
CA PHE A 320 0.52 -13.48 -5.62
C PHE A 320 0.85 -13.94 -7.03
N ALA A 321 1.94 -14.69 -7.16
CA ALA A 321 2.42 -15.24 -8.42
C ALA A 321 2.81 -16.71 -8.26
N ILE A 322 2.87 -17.43 -9.39
CA ILE A 322 3.21 -18.85 -9.45
C ILE A 322 4.60 -18.96 -10.05
N PRO A 323 5.60 -19.54 -9.36
CA PRO A 323 6.90 -19.82 -9.97
C PRO A 323 6.76 -20.69 -11.23
N ALA A 324 7.52 -20.37 -12.28
CA ALA A 324 7.51 -21.15 -13.52
C ALA A 324 7.88 -22.62 -13.26
N SER A 325 8.73 -22.87 -12.25
CA SER A 325 9.21 -24.19 -11.82
C SER A 325 8.21 -24.99 -10.99
N SER A 326 7.10 -24.38 -10.52
CA SER A 326 6.11 -25.13 -9.71
C SER A 326 5.53 -26.30 -10.52
N SER A 327 5.50 -27.47 -9.91
CA SER A 327 4.81 -28.67 -10.43
C SER A 327 3.31 -28.69 -10.04
N ASN A 328 2.87 -27.77 -9.19
CA ASN A 328 1.55 -27.76 -8.56
C ASN A 328 0.72 -26.53 -9.00
N LYS A 329 0.83 -26.17 -10.30
CA LYS A 329 0.30 -24.92 -10.85
C LYS A 329 -1.22 -24.75 -10.68
N ASP A 330 -1.98 -25.84 -10.76
CA ASP A 330 -3.45 -25.77 -10.63
C ASP A 330 -3.87 -25.40 -9.21
N LEU A 331 -3.31 -26.06 -8.20
CA LEU A 331 -3.57 -25.72 -6.79
C LEU A 331 -3.02 -24.32 -6.43
N ALA A 332 -1.86 -23.96 -6.98
CA ALA A 332 -1.31 -22.60 -6.84
C ALA A 332 -2.25 -21.55 -7.46
N TRP A 333 -2.86 -21.86 -8.60
CA TRP A 333 -3.84 -20.98 -9.23
C TRP A 333 -5.13 -20.88 -8.41
N ASP A 334 -5.61 -21.97 -7.81
CA ASP A 334 -6.76 -21.92 -6.89
C ASP A 334 -6.50 -20.99 -5.71
N PHE A 335 -5.28 -20.99 -5.17
CA PHE A 335 -4.87 -20.04 -4.13
C PHE A 335 -4.90 -18.59 -4.63
N VAL A 336 -4.29 -18.32 -5.79
CA VAL A 336 -4.28 -16.97 -6.39
C VAL A 336 -5.69 -16.49 -6.68
N LYS A 337 -6.55 -17.35 -7.28
CA LYS A 337 -7.95 -17.03 -7.54
C LYS A 337 -8.73 -16.70 -6.27
N PHE A 338 -8.54 -17.50 -5.22
CA PHE A 338 -9.24 -17.31 -3.95
C PHE A 338 -8.96 -15.94 -3.34
N TYR A 339 -7.68 -15.59 -3.15
CA TYR A 339 -7.31 -14.31 -2.54
C TYR A 339 -7.67 -13.09 -3.40
N ASN A 340 -7.79 -13.24 -4.71
CA ASN A 340 -8.22 -12.20 -5.62
C ASN A 340 -9.71 -12.31 -6.01
N GLY A 341 -10.45 -13.25 -5.39
CA GLY A 341 -11.84 -13.57 -5.67
C GLY A 341 -12.85 -12.69 -4.93
N ALA A 342 -14.12 -12.85 -5.32
CA ALA A 342 -15.23 -12.11 -4.75
C ALA A 342 -15.45 -12.43 -3.26
N ASP A 343 -15.37 -13.70 -2.87
CA ASP A 343 -15.63 -14.14 -1.49
C ASP A 343 -14.60 -13.55 -0.51
N PHE A 344 -13.32 -13.59 -0.89
CA PHE A 344 -12.27 -12.96 -0.10
C PHE A 344 -12.45 -11.44 0.00
N ALA A 345 -12.76 -10.78 -1.12
CA ALA A 345 -13.00 -9.34 -1.14
C ALA A 345 -14.21 -8.95 -0.29
N LYS A 346 -15.31 -9.71 -0.38
CA LYS A 346 -16.49 -9.53 0.48
C LYS A 346 -16.13 -9.65 1.96
N PHE A 347 -15.46 -10.73 2.35
CA PHE A 347 -15.01 -10.93 3.72
C PHE A 347 -14.14 -9.77 4.21
N LYS A 348 -13.17 -9.32 3.39
CA LYS A 348 -12.27 -8.22 3.75
C LYS A 348 -12.96 -6.85 3.78
N SER A 349 -14.03 -6.65 3.01
CA SER A 349 -14.80 -5.39 3.04
C SER A 349 -15.55 -5.19 4.37
N GLU A 350 -15.87 -6.27 5.07
CA GLU A 350 -16.53 -6.24 6.37
C GLU A 350 -15.54 -5.95 7.53
N VAL A 351 -14.25 -6.16 7.29
CA VAL A 351 -13.18 -5.94 8.28
C VAL A 351 -12.38 -4.69 7.91
N PRO A 352 -12.35 -3.64 8.77
CA PRO A 352 -11.57 -2.43 8.49
C PRO A 352 -10.11 -2.76 8.21
N SER A 353 -9.62 -2.36 7.05
CA SER A 353 -8.26 -2.59 6.57
C SER A 353 -7.56 -1.28 6.23
N ASP A 354 -6.24 -1.22 6.35
CA ASP A 354 -5.44 -0.06 5.94
C ASP A 354 -5.16 -0.04 4.41
N TYR A 355 -5.78 -0.95 3.66
CA TYR A 355 -5.60 -1.12 2.22
C TYR A 355 -6.95 -1.04 1.49
N SER A 356 -6.92 -0.55 0.25
CA SER A 356 -8.04 -0.70 -0.68
C SER A 356 -8.03 -2.07 -1.33
N LEU A 357 -9.21 -2.64 -1.52
CA LEU A 357 -9.36 -3.90 -2.24
C LEU A 357 -9.16 -3.67 -3.74
N SER A 358 -8.50 -4.60 -4.41
CA SER A 358 -8.37 -4.54 -5.87
C SER A 358 -9.69 -4.81 -6.58
N ARG A 359 -10.67 -5.45 -5.93
CA ARG A 359 -12.03 -5.61 -6.43
C ARG A 359 -12.88 -4.41 -6.04
N THR A 360 -13.49 -3.76 -7.03
CA THR A 360 -14.27 -2.53 -6.85
C THR A 360 -15.72 -2.78 -6.45
N ASP A 361 -16.24 -4.00 -6.64
CA ASP A 361 -17.59 -4.41 -6.29
C ASP A 361 -17.88 -4.45 -4.77
N TYR A 362 -16.85 -4.41 -3.93
CA TYR A 362 -16.97 -4.47 -2.46
C TYR A 362 -16.36 -3.27 -1.71
N SER A 363 -16.00 -2.18 -2.39
CA SER A 363 -15.22 -1.09 -1.78
C SER A 363 -15.70 0.31 -2.12
N ASN A 364 -17.00 0.48 -2.37
CA ASN A 364 -17.56 1.75 -2.85
C ASN A 364 -17.73 2.80 -1.76
N GLU A 365 -17.90 2.40 -0.51
CA GLU A 365 -18.21 3.31 0.59
C GLU A 365 -17.62 2.85 1.94
N TYR A 366 -17.20 3.80 2.76
CA TYR A 366 -16.87 3.57 4.16
C TYR A 366 -17.56 4.62 5.04
N LYS A 367 -18.56 4.20 5.85
CA LYS A 367 -19.31 5.05 6.79
C LYS A 367 -19.78 6.37 6.16
N GLY A 368 -20.37 6.32 4.97
CA GLY A 368 -20.86 7.49 4.24
C GLY A 368 -19.79 8.22 3.40
N PHE A 369 -18.54 7.78 3.40
CA PHE A 369 -17.50 8.30 2.52
C PHE A 369 -17.37 7.46 1.27
N SER A 370 -17.53 8.10 0.10
CA SER A 370 -17.22 7.47 -1.17
C SER A 370 -15.73 7.15 -1.26
N MET A 371 -15.41 5.91 -1.59
CA MET A 371 -14.04 5.44 -1.83
C MET A 371 -13.60 5.65 -3.28
N GLU A 372 -14.46 6.21 -4.13
CA GLU A 372 -14.24 6.39 -5.57
C GLU A 372 -12.92 7.12 -5.89
N ALA A 373 -12.55 8.12 -5.08
CA ALA A 373 -11.32 8.89 -5.28
C ALA A 373 -10.06 8.02 -5.31
N PHE A 374 -10.03 6.90 -4.60
CA PHE A 374 -8.89 5.97 -4.57
C PHE A 374 -8.78 5.12 -5.84
N TYR A 375 -9.83 5.09 -6.68
CA TYR A 375 -9.92 4.27 -7.89
C TYR A 375 -9.94 5.09 -9.18
N LYS A 376 -9.96 6.42 -9.10
CA LYS A 376 -10.05 7.30 -10.27
C LYS A 376 -8.77 7.37 -11.10
N LEU A 377 -7.62 7.43 -10.45
CA LEU A 377 -6.34 7.55 -11.15
C LEU A 377 -5.79 6.16 -11.45
N LYS A 378 -5.46 5.88 -12.71
CA LYS A 378 -4.88 4.59 -13.10
C LYS A 378 -3.50 4.38 -12.47
N PRO A 379 -3.17 3.17 -12.01
CA PRO A 379 -1.84 2.84 -11.50
C PRO A 379 -0.76 3.01 -12.54
N ASN A 380 0.37 3.63 -12.17
CA ASN A 380 1.62 3.57 -12.90
C ASN A 380 2.69 2.97 -11.99
N LEU A 381 3.03 1.72 -12.23
CA LEU A 381 3.99 0.97 -11.42
C LEU A 381 5.43 1.06 -11.97
N GLU A 382 5.69 1.96 -12.96
CA GLU A 382 6.96 1.90 -13.70
C GLU A 382 8.21 2.15 -12.86
N THR A 383 8.14 2.90 -11.77
CA THR A 383 9.34 3.04 -10.92
C THR A 383 9.03 3.69 -9.57
N PRO A 384 9.08 2.96 -8.46
CA PRO A 384 9.07 3.58 -7.14
C PRO A 384 10.49 4.08 -6.77
N PRO A 385 10.65 5.33 -6.33
CA PRO A 385 11.97 5.92 -6.07
C PRO A 385 12.66 5.41 -4.80
N TYR A 386 11.93 4.80 -3.88
CA TYR A 386 12.46 4.39 -2.57
C TYR A 386 12.63 2.88 -2.41
N ILE A 387 12.45 2.10 -3.45
CA ILE A 387 12.72 0.67 -3.39
C ILE A 387 14.23 0.45 -3.50
N ASN A 388 14.76 -0.34 -2.59
CA ASN A 388 16.15 -0.77 -2.63
C ASN A 388 16.40 -1.71 -3.80
N PRO A 389 17.62 -1.73 -4.38
CA PRO A 389 17.98 -2.76 -5.33
C PRO A 389 17.82 -4.14 -4.67
N ILE A 390 17.21 -5.09 -5.39
CA ILE A 390 16.98 -6.44 -4.86
C ILE A 390 18.31 -7.07 -4.42
N GLY A 391 18.28 -7.62 -3.21
CA GLY A 391 19.46 -8.26 -2.62
C GLY A 391 20.58 -7.30 -2.17
N ILE A 392 20.44 -5.98 -2.34
CA ILE A 392 21.41 -5.01 -1.82
C ILE A 392 20.89 -4.44 -0.50
N PRO A 393 21.57 -4.64 0.63
CA PRO A 393 21.12 -4.16 1.94
C PRO A 393 21.37 -2.66 2.11
N PHE A 394 20.71 -1.84 1.27
CA PHE A 394 20.82 -0.39 1.34
C PHE A 394 20.18 0.14 2.63
N ASN A 395 20.91 1.02 3.33
CA ASN A 395 20.45 1.56 4.61
C ASN A 395 19.54 2.78 4.42
N ASN A 396 18.22 2.54 4.36
CA ASN A 396 17.22 3.61 4.24
C ASN A 396 17.22 4.58 5.43
N ALA A 397 17.56 4.14 6.63
CA ALA A 397 17.68 5.03 7.79
C ALA A 397 18.85 6.01 7.61
N GLN A 398 19.99 5.53 7.13
CA GLN A 398 21.14 6.41 6.82
C GLN A 398 20.81 7.39 5.69
N TYR A 399 20.12 6.94 4.64
CA TYR A 399 19.62 7.82 3.59
C TYR A 399 18.74 8.95 4.15
N SER A 400 17.79 8.61 5.02
CA SER A 400 16.92 9.60 5.67
C SER A 400 17.73 10.61 6.50
N VAL A 401 18.72 10.16 7.26
CA VAL A 401 19.58 11.04 8.05
C VAL A 401 20.38 12.01 7.16
N ILE A 402 20.96 11.52 6.07
CA ILE A 402 21.69 12.35 5.10
C ILE A 402 20.77 13.44 4.53
N LEU A 403 19.60 13.03 4.04
CA LEU A 403 18.64 13.95 3.40
C LEU A 403 18.13 15.00 4.39
N GLN A 404 17.70 14.57 5.59
CA GLN A 404 17.24 15.44 6.67
C GLN A 404 18.27 16.51 7.01
N SER A 405 19.52 16.08 7.23
CA SER A 405 20.62 16.98 7.60
C SER A 405 20.86 18.05 6.53
N GLU A 406 20.94 17.65 5.29
CA GLU A 406 21.20 18.56 4.16
C GLU A 406 20.04 19.53 3.91
N VAL A 407 18.81 19.02 3.91
CA VAL A 407 17.60 19.84 3.73
C VAL A 407 17.44 20.84 4.87
N LYS A 408 17.70 20.45 6.12
CA LYS A 408 17.65 21.35 7.27
C LYS A 408 18.62 22.52 7.14
N GLN A 409 19.82 22.29 6.59
CA GLN A 409 20.78 23.36 6.33
C GLN A 409 20.29 24.35 5.26
N VAL A 410 19.62 23.84 4.22
CA VAL A 410 19.03 24.72 3.17
C VAL A 410 17.82 25.49 3.70
N VAL A 411 16.94 24.84 4.47
CA VAL A 411 15.78 25.50 5.09
C VAL A 411 16.23 26.63 6.03
N SER A 412 17.30 26.41 6.80
CA SER A 412 17.88 27.43 7.72
C SER A 412 18.84 28.41 7.04
N ASN A 413 18.94 28.45 5.70
CA ASN A 413 19.83 29.31 4.90
C ASN A 413 21.33 29.15 5.17
N LYS A 414 21.76 28.01 5.78
CA LYS A 414 23.17 27.71 6.06
C LYS A 414 23.90 27.10 4.87
N LYS A 415 23.17 26.58 3.88
CA LYS A 415 23.73 25.94 2.69
C LYS A 415 22.85 26.25 1.49
N THR A 416 23.45 26.40 0.30
CA THR A 416 22.69 26.50 -0.95
C THR A 416 22.15 25.14 -1.36
N LEU A 417 21.06 25.11 -2.10
CA LEU A 417 20.47 23.85 -2.61
C LEU A 417 21.48 23.07 -3.45
N ASP A 418 22.22 23.72 -4.33
CA ASP A 418 23.20 23.04 -5.22
C ASP A 418 24.29 22.34 -4.41
N LYS A 419 24.83 23.00 -3.38
CA LYS A 419 25.81 22.38 -2.45
C LYS A 419 25.20 21.21 -1.68
N ALA A 420 23.94 21.31 -1.28
CA ALA A 420 23.25 20.24 -0.58
C ALA A 420 23.04 19.02 -1.50
N LEU A 421 22.60 19.23 -2.74
CA LEU A 421 22.40 18.15 -3.72
C LEU A 421 23.69 17.44 -4.08
N ALA A 422 24.79 18.18 -4.27
CA ALA A 422 26.11 17.59 -4.49
C ALA A 422 26.57 16.74 -3.29
N SER A 423 26.32 17.22 -2.08
CA SER A 423 26.62 16.48 -0.84
C SER A 423 25.77 15.22 -0.70
N ILE A 424 24.45 15.31 -0.95
CA ILE A 424 23.53 14.17 -0.94
C ILE A 424 23.98 13.11 -1.96
N GLN A 425 24.25 13.53 -3.19
CA GLN A 425 24.75 12.66 -4.27
C GLN A 425 25.94 11.84 -3.82
N THR A 426 26.97 12.50 -3.24
CA THR A 426 28.20 11.87 -2.81
C THR A 426 28.00 10.91 -1.63
N GLN A 427 27.24 11.33 -0.61
CA GLN A 427 27.04 10.54 0.61
C GLN A 427 26.14 9.32 0.34
N VAL A 428 25.08 9.49 -0.48
CA VAL A 428 24.17 8.39 -0.85
C VAL A 428 24.89 7.39 -1.76
N GLN A 429 25.74 7.86 -2.73
CA GLN A 429 26.56 6.95 -3.55
C GLN A 429 27.50 6.13 -2.68
N LYS A 430 28.21 6.76 -1.73
CA LYS A 430 29.08 6.04 -0.81
C LYS A 430 28.31 4.96 -0.03
N SER A 431 27.13 5.30 0.50
CA SER A 431 26.29 4.34 1.23
C SER A 431 25.86 3.16 0.36
N LEU A 432 25.54 3.41 -0.92
CA LEU A 432 25.18 2.37 -1.88
C LEU A 432 26.38 1.49 -2.23
N ASP A 433 27.55 2.07 -2.49
CA ASP A 433 28.78 1.34 -2.78
C ASP A 433 29.20 0.44 -1.60
N ASP A 434 29.08 0.93 -0.36
CA ASP A 434 29.35 0.17 0.87
C ASP A 434 28.36 -1.02 1.01
N ALA A 435 27.09 -0.83 0.67
CA ALA A 435 26.09 -1.90 0.69
C ALA A 435 26.40 -2.99 -0.36
N VAL A 436 26.79 -2.58 -1.57
CA VAL A 436 27.20 -3.52 -2.66
C VAL A 436 28.44 -4.33 -2.24
N LYS A 437 29.44 -3.68 -1.63
CA LYS A 437 30.64 -4.38 -1.12
C LYS A 437 30.28 -5.42 -0.05
N LYS A 438 29.40 -5.06 0.88
CA LYS A 438 28.94 -5.98 1.94
C LYS A 438 28.19 -7.18 1.38
N GLN A 439 27.41 -6.99 0.32
CA GLN A 439 26.71 -8.08 -0.35
C GLN A 439 27.70 -9.04 -1.04
N LYS A 440 28.69 -8.49 -1.79
CA LYS A 440 29.70 -9.29 -2.47
C LYS A 440 30.58 -10.10 -1.52
N ALA A 441 30.84 -9.58 -0.32
CA ALA A 441 31.63 -10.27 0.69
C ALA A 441 30.89 -11.42 1.40
N LYS A 442 29.56 -11.54 1.19
CA LYS A 442 28.73 -12.63 1.74
C LYS A 442 28.46 -13.76 0.75
N LYS A 443 28.77 -13.57 -0.53
CA LYS A 443 28.79 -14.59 -1.59
C LYS A 443 30.17 -15.25 -1.68
#